data_bccd3435cd2a3b4d392a134b8290a517
#
_entry.id   bccd3435cd2a3b4d392a134b8290a517
#
_cell.length_a   1.000
_cell.length_b   1.000
_cell.length_c   1.000
_cell.angle_alpha   90.00
_cell.angle_beta   90.00
_cell.angle_gamma   90.00
#
_symmetry.space_group_name_H-M   'P 1'
#
loop_
_entity.id
_entity.type
_entity.pdbx_description
1 polymer ?
#
loop_
_entity_poly.entity_id
_entity_poly.type
_entity_poly.pdbx_seq_one_letter_code
_entity_poly.pdbx_strand_id
1 'polypeptide(L)'
;GDVRPVPEVVSEPDSLLPPPPKVKPAFVDTCRSGMTCIEDYSDSTLRGMTPFYRALDELAAKPRPVRIAYFGDSFIEADILTADLRAMLQERYGGCGVGFVTITSPVNGYRPTVRHSFGGWQSHSVTDSVFFDRGKQGVSGHYFIPTPGAYVELGGQRKYASRLDTCERASIFFYNKGEARLSASVNKGEPQTGTFPPADGLREMDVTGRIGSVRWKVESADSTLFYGVAMDGTQGIVVDNFSLRGSSGLSLRSIPVRTMREFNELRPYDLIVLQYGLNVATERGRNYDRYRDGMLTTIAHLKQAFPQAGILI
;
A
#
# COMPACT_ATOMS: atom_id res chain seq x y z
N GLY A 1 26.17 -6.86 64.29
CA GLY A 1 26.64 -5.98 63.28
C GLY A 1 26.07 -6.39 61.92
N ASP A 2 25.04 -5.66 61.51
CA ASP A 2 24.28 -5.90 60.29
C ASP A 2 25.03 -5.22 59.13
N VAL A 3 25.66 -5.99 58.26
CA VAL A 3 26.36 -5.49 57.09
C VAL A 3 25.41 -5.56 55.92
N ARG A 4 24.81 -4.41 55.54
CA ARG A 4 24.03 -4.30 54.31
C ARG A 4 24.97 -4.34 53.10
N PRO A 5 24.67 -5.12 52.05
CA PRO A 5 25.47 -5.06 50.84
C PRO A 5 25.27 -3.74 50.12
N VAL A 6 26.38 -3.14 49.70
CA VAL A 6 26.40 -1.93 48.85
C VAL A 6 25.85 -2.35 47.46
N PRO A 7 24.95 -1.58 46.88
CA PRO A 7 24.50 -1.90 45.52
C PRO A 7 25.64 -1.71 44.52
N GLU A 8 25.90 -2.71 43.73
CA GLU A 8 26.82 -2.70 42.61
C GLU A 8 26.31 -1.69 41.57
N VAL A 9 27.11 -0.65 41.31
CA VAL A 9 26.86 0.30 40.26
C VAL A 9 27.11 -0.42 38.95
N VAL A 10 26.02 -0.84 38.28
CA VAL A 10 26.11 -1.33 36.92
C VAL A 10 26.45 -0.09 36.03
N SER A 11 27.69 -0.03 35.59
CA SER A 11 28.14 0.93 34.61
C SER A 11 27.37 0.66 33.29
N GLU A 12 26.55 1.59 32.87
CA GLU A 12 25.95 1.57 31.52
C GLU A 12 27.10 1.49 30.49
N PRO A 13 26.98 0.66 29.46
CA PRO A 13 27.98 0.63 28.42
C PRO A 13 28.00 1.95 27.66
N ASP A 14 29.18 2.55 27.68
CA ASP A 14 29.53 3.76 26.93
C ASP A 14 29.41 3.47 25.42
N SER A 15 28.28 3.72 24.84
CA SER A 15 28.07 3.62 23.39
C SER A 15 27.24 4.78 22.88
N LEU A 16 27.73 5.99 23.09
CA LEU A 16 27.21 7.20 22.49
C LEU A 16 28.05 7.70 21.30
N LEU A 17 28.81 6.82 20.67
CA LEU A 17 29.38 7.15 19.37
C LEU A 17 28.28 6.98 18.32
N PRO A 18 27.95 8.02 17.54
CA PRO A 18 27.07 7.85 16.40
C PRO A 18 27.65 6.75 15.50
N PRO A 19 26.79 5.88 14.94
CA PRO A 19 27.28 4.84 14.03
C PRO A 19 28.10 5.51 12.92
N PRO A 20 29.21 4.89 12.48
CA PRO A 20 30.03 5.47 11.42
C PRO A 20 29.17 5.77 10.21
N PRO A 21 29.41 6.90 9.53
CA PRO A 21 28.63 7.27 8.36
C PRO A 21 28.69 6.10 7.37
N LYS A 22 27.51 5.64 6.91
CA LYS A 22 27.44 4.60 5.89
C LYS A 22 28.18 5.13 4.66
N VAL A 23 29.33 4.54 4.36
CA VAL A 23 30.06 4.89 3.14
C VAL A 23 29.20 4.43 1.97
N LYS A 24 28.86 5.38 1.09
CA LYS A 24 28.17 5.05 -0.17
C LYS A 24 29.07 4.07 -0.94
N PRO A 25 28.60 2.87 -1.28
CA PRO A 25 29.37 1.99 -2.14
C PRO A 25 29.61 2.68 -3.48
N ALA A 26 30.81 2.46 -4.06
CA ALA A 26 31.11 3.02 -5.37
C ALA A 26 30.12 2.48 -6.40
N PHE A 27 29.32 3.36 -6.96
CA PHE A 27 28.39 3.00 -8.03
C PHE A 27 29.18 2.77 -9.33
N VAL A 28 29.05 1.58 -9.90
CA VAL A 28 29.59 1.27 -11.22
C VAL A 28 28.44 1.32 -12.20
N ASP A 29 28.44 2.32 -13.08
CA ASP A 29 27.43 2.45 -14.12
C ASP A 29 27.63 1.37 -15.18
N THR A 30 26.75 0.36 -15.13
CA THR A 30 26.68 -0.72 -16.13
C THR A 30 25.53 -0.52 -17.11
N CYS A 31 24.89 0.64 -17.07
CA CYS A 31 23.75 0.94 -17.91
C CYS A 31 24.11 1.10 -19.38
N ARG A 32 23.13 0.82 -20.23
CA ARG A 32 23.19 1.17 -21.63
C ARG A 32 23.20 2.69 -21.79
N SER A 33 23.93 3.19 -22.78
CA SER A 33 23.95 4.61 -23.10
C SER A 33 22.53 5.18 -23.21
N GLY A 34 22.29 6.32 -22.58
CA GLY A 34 20.98 6.99 -22.55
C GLY A 34 19.99 6.47 -21.53
N MET A 35 20.37 5.52 -20.68
CA MET A 35 19.54 5.01 -19.59
C MET A 35 20.14 5.41 -18.24
N THR A 36 19.28 5.73 -17.29
CA THR A 36 19.66 5.91 -15.88
C THR A 36 19.43 4.61 -15.13
N CYS A 37 20.46 4.08 -14.48
CA CYS A 37 20.33 2.89 -13.65
C CYS A 37 19.78 3.20 -12.28
N ILE A 38 19.15 2.17 -11.67
CA ILE A 38 18.84 2.17 -10.25
C ILE A 38 20.14 2.04 -9.47
N GLU A 39 20.45 3.04 -8.65
CA GLU A 39 21.57 2.98 -7.71
C GLU A 39 21.14 2.22 -6.45
N ASP A 40 21.98 1.30 -5.96
CA ASP A 40 21.68 0.53 -4.77
C ASP A 40 22.35 1.13 -3.54
N TYR A 41 21.52 1.58 -2.60
CA TYR A 41 21.94 2.15 -1.32
C TYR A 41 21.56 1.25 -0.13
N SER A 42 21.14 0.02 -0.38
CA SER A 42 20.63 -0.87 0.66
C SER A 42 21.70 -1.23 1.70
N ASP A 43 22.80 -1.80 1.24
CA ASP A 43 23.98 -2.15 2.03
C ASP A 43 25.18 -2.47 1.11
N SER A 44 26.28 -2.94 1.68
CA SER A 44 27.49 -3.28 0.94
C SER A 44 27.33 -4.46 -0.03
N THR A 45 26.28 -5.27 0.09
CA THR A 45 26.02 -6.40 -0.81
C THR A 45 25.34 -5.99 -2.12
N LEU A 46 24.77 -4.77 -2.19
CA LEU A 46 24.05 -4.22 -3.35
C LEU A 46 22.90 -5.12 -3.83
N ARG A 47 22.12 -5.68 -2.88
CA ARG A 47 21.02 -6.61 -3.15
C ARG A 47 19.65 -6.07 -2.79
N GLY A 48 19.46 -4.74 -2.76
CA GLY A 48 18.19 -4.11 -2.37
C GLY A 48 17.01 -4.51 -3.23
N MET A 49 17.21 -4.72 -4.53
CA MET A 49 16.17 -5.16 -5.47
C MET A 49 16.10 -6.68 -5.65
N THR A 50 17.00 -7.45 -5.05
CA THR A 50 17.06 -8.91 -5.20
C THR A 50 15.77 -9.61 -4.78
N PRO A 51 15.09 -9.26 -3.68
CA PRO A 51 13.82 -9.88 -3.32
C PRO A 51 12.76 -9.74 -4.41
N PHE A 52 12.66 -8.57 -5.02
CA PHE A 52 11.71 -8.32 -6.10
C PHE A 52 12.08 -9.08 -7.38
N TYR A 53 13.34 -9.06 -7.79
CA TYR A 53 13.80 -9.80 -8.97
C TYR A 53 13.62 -11.31 -8.80
N ARG A 54 13.90 -11.83 -7.61
CA ARG A 54 13.64 -13.24 -7.29
C ARG A 54 12.14 -13.57 -7.37
N ALA A 55 11.28 -12.68 -6.87
CA ALA A 55 9.84 -12.86 -6.99
C ALA A 55 9.37 -12.92 -8.45
N LEU A 56 9.95 -12.09 -9.33
CA LEU A 56 9.69 -12.13 -10.77
C LEU A 56 10.18 -13.43 -11.42
N ASP A 57 11.37 -13.91 -11.06
CA ASP A 57 11.93 -15.15 -11.58
C ASP A 57 11.10 -16.38 -11.18
N GLU A 58 10.50 -16.34 -10.00
CA GLU A 58 9.66 -17.42 -9.44
C GLU A 58 8.16 -17.23 -9.75
N LEU A 59 7.81 -16.29 -10.60
CA LEU A 59 6.43 -15.86 -10.85
C LEU A 59 5.49 -17.02 -11.17
N ALA A 60 5.90 -17.93 -12.05
CA ALA A 60 5.09 -19.08 -12.49
C ALA A 60 4.86 -20.11 -11.37
N ALA A 61 5.77 -20.18 -10.39
CA ALA A 61 5.69 -21.12 -9.28
C ALA A 61 4.95 -20.54 -8.05
N LYS A 62 4.67 -19.24 -8.03
CA LYS A 62 4.00 -18.61 -6.90
C LYS A 62 2.49 -18.86 -6.91
N PRO A 63 1.89 -19.19 -5.76
CA PRO A 63 0.44 -19.34 -5.64
C PRO A 63 -0.30 -17.99 -5.57
N ARG A 64 0.39 -16.88 -5.69
CA ARG A 64 -0.11 -15.51 -5.59
C ARG A 64 0.55 -14.60 -6.62
N PRO A 65 -0.05 -13.46 -6.98
CA PRO A 65 0.64 -12.47 -7.81
C PRO A 65 1.85 -11.86 -7.10
N VAL A 66 2.82 -11.41 -7.87
CA VAL A 66 3.86 -10.48 -7.43
C VAL A 66 3.21 -9.10 -7.32
N ARG A 67 3.38 -8.43 -6.18
CA ARG A 67 2.65 -7.21 -5.89
C ARG A 67 3.58 -6.05 -5.58
N ILE A 68 3.28 -4.91 -6.20
CA ILE A 68 3.98 -3.64 -6.01
C ILE A 68 3.05 -2.69 -5.28
N ALA A 69 3.52 -2.13 -4.15
CA ALA A 69 2.88 -1.01 -3.49
C ALA A 69 3.55 0.29 -3.96
N TYR A 70 2.83 1.08 -4.74
CA TYR A 70 3.35 2.35 -5.25
C TYR A 70 2.76 3.50 -4.44
N PHE A 71 3.58 4.06 -3.55
CA PHE A 71 3.24 5.23 -2.74
C PHE A 71 3.74 6.50 -3.41
N GLY A 72 2.92 7.53 -3.42
CA GLY A 72 3.29 8.80 -4.01
C GLY A 72 2.30 9.92 -3.70
N ASP A 73 2.56 11.07 -4.30
CA ASP A 73 1.74 12.27 -4.20
C ASP A 73 0.76 12.40 -5.39
N SER A 74 0.42 13.64 -5.77
CA SER A 74 -0.49 13.90 -6.89
C SER A 74 0.04 13.44 -8.26
N PHE A 75 1.32 13.14 -8.41
CA PHE A 75 1.89 12.65 -9.67
C PHE A 75 1.45 11.25 -10.05
N ILE A 76 0.94 10.48 -9.08
CA ILE A 76 0.33 9.17 -9.36
C ILE A 76 -1.18 9.15 -9.13
N GLU A 77 -1.77 10.28 -8.73
CA GLU A 77 -3.21 10.40 -8.54
C GLU A 77 -3.97 10.02 -9.82
N ALA A 78 -5.09 9.32 -9.67
CA ALA A 78 -5.87 8.78 -10.79
C ALA A 78 -5.05 7.90 -11.75
N ASP A 79 -4.01 7.24 -11.25
CA ASP A 79 -3.10 6.39 -12.03
C ASP A 79 -2.34 7.14 -13.15
N ILE A 80 -2.07 8.42 -13.03
CA ILE A 80 -1.42 9.21 -14.10
C ILE A 80 -0.14 8.53 -14.62
N LEU A 81 0.72 8.05 -13.72
CA LEU A 81 1.95 7.34 -14.09
C LEU A 81 1.78 5.83 -13.97
N THR A 82 1.10 5.38 -12.92
CA THR A 82 1.00 3.96 -12.58
C THR A 82 0.13 3.16 -13.55
N ALA A 83 -0.72 3.82 -14.32
CA ALA A 83 -1.51 3.16 -15.37
C ALA A 83 -0.62 2.54 -16.44
N ASP A 84 0.32 3.30 -16.99
CA ASP A 84 1.25 2.81 -18.02
C ASP A 84 2.22 1.78 -17.44
N LEU A 85 2.74 2.03 -16.25
CA LEU A 85 3.61 1.07 -15.56
C LEU A 85 2.91 -0.28 -15.36
N ARG A 86 1.68 -0.27 -14.86
CA ARG A 86 0.87 -1.50 -14.68
C ARG A 86 0.65 -2.21 -16.01
N ALA A 87 0.26 -1.47 -17.04
CA ALA A 87 -0.01 -2.04 -18.36
C ALA A 87 1.24 -2.73 -18.94
N MET A 88 2.40 -2.08 -18.88
CA MET A 88 3.66 -2.64 -19.36
C MET A 88 4.09 -3.88 -18.57
N LEU A 89 3.98 -3.84 -17.25
CA LEU A 89 4.36 -4.97 -16.39
C LEU A 89 3.41 -6.17 -16.58
N GLN A 90 2.11 -5.92 -16.65
CA GLN A 90 1.14 -7.00 -16.86
C GLN A 90 1.23 -7.60 -18.27
N GLU A 91 1.56 -6.82 -19.27
CA GLU A 91 1.82 -7.35 -20.61
C GLU A 91 3.02 -8.29 -20.62
N ARG A 92 4.09 -7.91 -19.94
CA ARG A 92 5.33 -8.69 -19.92
C ARG A 92 5.26 -9.93 -19.02
N TYR A 93 4.64 -9.81 -17.85
CA TYR A 93 4.67 -10.82 -16.79
C TYR A 93 3.33 -11.49 -16.52
N GLY A 94 2.27 -11.06 -17.18
CA GLY A 94 0.93 -11.51 -16.90
C GLY A 94 0.28 -10.77 -15.73
N GLY A 95 -0.92 -11.20 -15.39
CA GLY A 95 -1.74 -10.54 -14.40
C GLY A 95 -2.85 -9.69 -15.03
N CYS A 96 -3.76 -9.22 -14.22
CA CYS A 96 -4.90 -8.39 -14.62
C CYS A 96 -5.45 -7.63 -13.41
N GLY A 97 -6.33 -6.69 -13.71
CA GLY A 97 -7.01 -5.89 -12.70
C GLY A 97 -6.22 -4.66 -12.25
N VAL A 98 -6.96 -3.72 -11.68
CA VAL A 98 -6.43 -2.43 -11.24
C VAL A 98 -5.68 -2.50 -9.91
N GLY A 99 -5.84 -3.60 -9.16
CA GLY A 99 -5.34 -3.72 -7.81
C GLY A 99 -6.21 -3.00 -6.78
N PHE A 100 -5.59 -2.47 -5.74
CA PHE A 100 -6.26 -1.81 -4.63
C PHE A 100 -6.79 -0.42 -5.04
N VAL A 101 -8.01 -0.14 -4.63
CA VAL A 101 -8.70 1.15 -4.79
C VAL A 101 -9.30 1.54 -3.46
N THR A 102 -9.12 2.79 -3.03
CA THR A 102 -9.80 3.31 -1.83
C THR A 102 -11.31 3.26 -2.00
N ILE A 103 -12.04 3.19 -0.89
CA ILE A 103 -13.52 3.10 -0.92
C ILE A 103 -14.11 4.29 -1.68
N THR A 104 -13.70 5.51 -1.34
CA THR A 104 -14.07 6.72 -2.08
C THR A 104 -12.85 7.40 -2.67
N SER A 105 -13.04 8.20 -3.69
CA SER A 105 -11.99 9.02 -4.29
C SER A 105 -12.57 10.30 -4.87
N PRO A 106 -11.99 11.47 -4.60
CA PRO A 106 -12.44 12.73 -5.19
C PRO A 106 -12.15 12.81 -6.68
N VAL A 107 -11.33 11.92 -7.23
CA VAL A 107 -10.89 11.90 -8.63
C VAL A 107 -11.33 10.64 -9.39
N ASN A 108 -12.30 9.91 -8.86
CA ASN A 108 -12.78 8.66 -9.49
C ASN A 108 -13.22 8.85 -10.95
N GLY A 109 -13.80 9.99 -11.29
CA GLY A 109 -14.23 10.29 -12.65
C GLY A 109 -13.10 10.53 -13.65
N TYR A 110 -11.87 10.75 -13.16
CA TYR A 110 -10.68 10.99 -13.98
C TYR A 110 -9.76 9.79 -14.11
N ARG A 111 -10.03 8.71 -13.36
CA ARG A 111 -9.20 7.51 -13.36
C ARG A 111 -9.53 6.62 -14.58
N PRO A 112 -8.59 6.43 -15.53
CA PRO A 112 -8.88 5.70 -16.77
C PRO A 112 -8.85 4.18 -16.61
N THR A 113 -8.29 3.68 -15.50
CA THR A 113 -7.98 2.26 -15.29
C THR A 113 -9.12 1.44 -14.71
N VAL A 114 -10.11 2.10 -14.12
CA VAL A 114 -11.25 1.45 -13.48
C VAL A 114 -12.45 2.39 -13.47
N ARG A 115 -13.64 1.84 -13.62
CA ARG A 115 -14.88 2.54 -13.32
C ARG A 115 -15.15 2.37 -11.83
N HIS A 116 -15.31 3.47 -11.12
CA HIS A 116 -15.44 3.51 -9.68
C HIS A 116 -16.60 4.39 -9.26
N SER A 117 -17.54 3.79 -8.57
CA SER A 117 -18.68 4.50 -7.98
C SER A 117 -18.89 4.07 -6.53
N PHE A 118 -19.46 4.95 -5.73
CA PHE A 118 -19.64 4.74 -4.30
C PHE A 118 -20.71 5.68 -3.75
N GLY A 119 -21.22 5.35 -2.57
CA GLY A 119 -22.16 6.20 -1.84
C GLY A 119 -22.35 5.72 -0.41
N GLY A 120 -22.71 6.65 0.47
CA GLY A 120 -23.05 6.34 1.86
C GLY A 120 -21.86 6.21 2.81
N TRP A 121 -20.72 6.85 2.52
CA TRP A 121 -19.50 6.76 3.30
C TRP A 121 -19.13 8.09 3.97
N GLN A 122 -18.59 8.00 5.18
CA GLN A 122 -17.81 9.05 5.79
C GLN A 122 -16.33 8.77 5.51
N SER A 123 -15.70 9.63 4.72
CA SER A 123 -14.32 9.48 4.29
C SER A 123 -13.39 10.26 5.20
N HIS A 124 -12.33 9.61 5.68
CA HIS A 124 -11.30 10.22 6.52
C HIS A 124 -9.92 9.99 5.91
N SER A 125 -9.17 11.08 5.77
CA SER A 125 -7.83 11.09 5.18
C SER A 125 -6.83 11.71 6.14
N VAL A 126 -5.60 11.20 6.14
CA VAL A 126 -4.49 11.78 6.91
C VAL A 126 -4.17 13.21 6.49
N THR A 127 -4.61 13.63 5.31
CA THR A 127 -4.48 15.02 4.82
C THR A 127 -5.56 15.95 5.38
N ASP A 128 -6.58 15.42 6.06
CA ASP A 128 -7.59 16.24 6.73
C ASP A 128 -6.97 16.94 7.94
N SER A 129 -7.26 18.23 8.09
CA SER A 129 -6.63 19.05 9.13
C SER A 129 -7.21 18.84 10.52
N VAL A 130 -8.41 18.26 10.65
CA VAL A 130 -9.16 18.17 11.91
C VAL A 130 -9.86 16.80 12.01
N PHE A 131 -9.87 16.22 13.23
CA PHE A 131 -10.61 15.00 13.55
C PHE A 131 -10.17 13.70 12.85
N PHE A 132 -8.96 13.64 12.33
CA PHE A 132 -8.43 12.39 11.82
C PHE A 132 -7.78 11.57 12.93
N ASP A 133 -8.27 10.35 13.14
CA ASP A 133 -7.68 9.39 14.07
C ASP A 133 -6.63 8.54 13.35
N ARG A 134 -5.35 8.86 13.58
CA ARG A 134 -4.23 8.17 12.95
C ARG A 134 -4.15 6.68 13.26
N GLY A 135 -4.68 6.27 14.42
CA GLY A 135 -4.74 4.86 14.83
C GLY A 135 -5.73 4.02 14.02
N LYS A 136 -6.68 4.65 13.34
CA LYS A 136 -7.71 4.00 12.53
C LYS A 136 -7.37 3.87 11.05
N GLN A 137 -6.31 4.55 10.58
CA GLN A 137 -5.99 4.56 9.17
C GLN A 137 -5.48 3.22 8.65
N GLY A 138 -5.78 2.92 7.40
CA GLY A 138 -5.22 1.79 6.66
C GLY A 138 -3.96 2.17 5.89
N VAL A 139 -3.48 1.25 5.08
CA VAL A 139 -2.24 1.39 4.28
C VAL A 139 -2.25 2.59 3.34
N SER A 140 -3.41 3.04 2.89
CA SER A 140 -3.56 4.21 2.01
C SER A 140 -3.58 5.56 2.74
N GLY A 141 -3.50 5.58 4.08
CA GLY A 141 -3.66 6.79 4.87
C GLY A 141 -5.11 7.23 5.02
N HIS A 142 -6.05 6.32 4.83
CA HIS A 142 -7.49 6.57 4.91
C HIS A 142 -8.17 5.54 5.80
N TYR A 143 -9.34 5.90 6.28
CA TYR A 143 -10.37 4.97 6.74
C TYR A 143 -11.75 5.50 6.39
N PHE A 144 -12.72 4.59 6.28
CA PHE A 144 -14.07 4.90 5.82
C PHE A 144 -15.08 4.27 6.76
N ILE A 145 -16.09 5.06 7.15
CA ILE A 145 -17.16 4.62 8.02
C ILE A 145 -18.46 4.55 7.21
N PRO A 146 -19.14 3.40 7.14
CA PRO A 146 -20.36 3.28 6.38
C PRO A 146 -21.56 3.91 7.10
N THR A 147 -22.48 4.44 6.30
CA THR A 147 -23.87 4.64 6.72
C THR A 147 -24.71 3.45 6.25
N PRO A 148 -25.96 3.28 6.72
CA PRO A 148 -26.79 2.17 6.25
C PRO A 148 -26.94 2.15 4.73
N GLY A 149 -26.65 1.00 4.11
CA GLY A 149 -26.73 0.82 2.66
C GLY A 149 -25.55 1.38 1.88
N ALA A 150 -24.44 1.73 2.54
CA ALA A 150 -23.21 2.15 1.87
C ALA A 150 -22.75 1.13 0.84
N TYR A 151 -22.27 1.60 -0.29
CA TYR A 151 -21.78 0.74 -1.36
C TYR A 151 -20.53 1.29 -2.03
N VAL A 152 -19.77 0.40 -2.64
CA VAL A 152 -18.67 0.71 -3.53
C VAL A 152 -18.67 -0.29 -4.69
N GLU A 153 -18.51 0.20 -5.89
CA GLU A 153 -18.52 -0.61 -7.11
C GLU A 153 -17.29 -0.33 -7.96
N LEU A 154 -16.66 -1.40 -8.40
CA LEU A 154 -15.59 -1.35 -9.40
C LEU A 154 -16.06 -2.05 -10.68
N GLY A 155 -15.73 -1.45 -11.80
CA GLY A 155 -15.93 -2.05 -13.12
C GLY A 155 -14.65 -2.03 -13.93
N GLY A 156 -14.38 -3.10 -14.67
CA GLY A 156 -13.25 -3.19 -15.57
C GLY A 156 -13.28 -2.11 -16.66
N GLN A 157 -12.10 -1.72 -17.14
CA GLN A 157 -11.94 -0.63 -18.12
C GLN A 157 -10.99 -1.03 -19.24
N ARG A 158 -11.51 -1.76 -20.21
CA ARG A 158 -10.76 -2.24 -21.37
C ARG A 158 -10.18 -1.14 -22.25
N LYS A 159 -10.82 0.04 -22.29
CA LYS A 159 -10.40 1.14 -23.18
C LYS A 159 -8.95 1.54 -22.98
N TYR A 160 -8.45 1.51 -21.74
CA TYR A 160 -7.09 1.89 -21.45
C TYR A 160 -6.13 0.73 -21.72
N ALA A 161 -6.41 -0.46 -21.18
CA ALA A 161 -5.61 -1.65 -21.38
C ALA A 161 -6.49 -2.91 -21.31
N SER A 162 -6.24 -3.88 -22.18
CA SER A 162 -7.08 -5.09 -22.27
C SER A 162 -7.11 -5.91 -20.99
N ARG A 163 -6.02 -5.91 -20.21
CA ARG A 163 -5.91 -6.66 -18.94
C ARG A 163 -6.64 -6.01 -17.77
N LEU A 164 -7.25 -4.84 -17.97
CA LEU A 164 -8.14 -4.18 -17.02
C LEU A 164 -9.61 -4.52 -17.24
N ASP A 165 -9.94 -5.37 -18.21
CA ASP A 165 -11.31 -5.73 -18.55
C ASP A 165 -11.95 -6.64 -17.50
N THR A 166 -11.29 -7.74 -17.19
CA THR A 166 -11.74 -8.74 -16.20
C THR A 166 -10.60 -9.17 -15.29
N CYS A 167 -10.95 -9.68 -14.11
CA CYS A 167 -10.01 -10.30 -13.19
C CYS A 167 -10.61 -11.59 -12.60
N GLU A 168 -9.81 -12.36 -11.87
CA GLU A 168 -10.26 -13.60 -11.26
C GLU A 168 -10.68 -13.47 -9.80
N ARG A 169 -10.28 -12.36 -9.14
CA ARG A 169 -10.55 -12.12 -7.71
C ARG A 169 -10.92 -10.67 -7.47
N ALA A 170 -11.93 -10.46 -6.63
CA ALA A 170 -12.23 -9.16 -6.07
C ALA A 170 -12.35 -9.25 -4.56
N SER A 171 -11.97 -8.19 -3.86
CA SER A 171 -11.89 -8.17 -2.40
C SER A 171 -12.36 -6.85 -1.84
N ILE A 172 -12.89 -6.87 -0.60
CA ILE A 172 -13.12 -5.69 0.24
C ILE A 172 -12.41 -5.87 1.57
N PHE A 173 -11.72 -4.83 2.04
CA PHE A 173 -10.89 -4.85 3.25
C PHE A 173 -11.54 -4.04 4.35
N PHE A 174 -11.64 -4.63 5.55
CA PHE A 174 -12.31 -4.01 6.68
C PHE A 174 -11.79 -4.53 8.02
N TYR A 175 -12.11 -3.81 9.08
CA TYR A 175 -11.85 -4.21 10.45
C TYR A 175 -13.13 -4.03 11.26
N ASN A 176 -13.73 -5.13 11.71
CA ASN A 176 -15.02 -5.14 12.39
C ASN A 176 -14.87 -5.53 13.87
N LYS A 177 -14.96 -4.56 14.75
CA LYS A 177 -15.05 -4.81 16.21
C LYS A 177 -16.41 -5.37 16.62
N GLY A 178 -17.46 -5.04 15.87
CA GLY A 178 -18.80 -5.61 15.98
C GLY A 178 -19.10 -6.51 14.77
N GLU A 179 -20.29 -7.09 14.73
CA GLU A 179 -20.73 -7.89 13.60
C GLU A 179 -20.85 -7.03 12.33
N ALA A 180 -20.38 -7.56 11.21
CA ALA A 180 -20.54 -6.96 9.90
C ALA A 180 -21.17 -7.96 8.92
N ARG A 181 -22.13 -7.48 8.14
CA ARG A 181 -22.78 -8.24 7.08
C ARG A 181 -22.65 -7.49 5.77
N LEU A 182 -21.98 -8.12 4.82
CA LEU A 182 -21.65 -7.54 3.53
C LEU A 182 -22.24 -8.39 2.41
N SER A 183 -22.57 -7.75 1.30
CA SER A 183 -22.92 -8.44 0.07
C SER A 183 -22.05 -8.02 -1.09
N ALA A 184 -21.83 -8.94 -2.02
CA ALA A 184 -21.11 -8.72 -3.27
C ALA A 184 -21.98 -9.15 -4.43
N SER A 185 -22.23 -8.25 -5.38
CA SER A 185 -22.87 -8.56 -6.65
C SER A 185 -21.81 -8.54 -7.76
N VAL A 186 -21.52 -9.70 -8.32
CA VAL A 186 -20.53 -9.89 -9.39
C VAL A 186 -21.24 -9.79 -10.72
N ASN A 187 -20.71 -8.98 -11.63
CA ASN A 187 -21.26 -8.82 -13.00
C ASN A 187 -22.77 -8.48 -12.98
N LYS A 188 -23.18 -7.68 -12.01
CA LYS A 188 -24.59 -7.29 -11.79
C LYS A 188 -25.53 -8.48 -11.51
N GLY A 189 -24.96 -9.59 -11.04
CA GLY A 189 -25.70 -10.79 -10.66
C GLY A 189 -26.28 -10.73 -9.25
N GLU A 190 -26.82 -11.84 -8.80
CA GLU A 190 -27.41 -11.98 -7.48
C GLU A 190 -26.37 -11.74 -6.37
N PRO A 191 -26.76 -11.02 -5.30
CA PRO A 191 -25.85 -10.75 -4.18
C PRO A 191 -25.41 -12.04 -3.47
N GLN A 192 -24.12 -12.15 -3.22
CA GLN A 192 -23.53 -13.14 -2.31
C GLN A 192 -23.28 -12.45 -0.96
N THR A 193 -23.86 -12.97 0.10
CA THR A 193 -23.79 -12.36 1.43
C THR A 193 -22.80 -13.08 2.31
N GLY A 194 -21.95 -12.33 3.01
CA GLY A 194 -21.06 -12.80 4.06
C GLY A 194 -21.42 -12.16 5.39
N THR A 195 -21.44 -12.95 6.46
CA THR A 195 -21.61 -12.49 7.83
C THR A 195 -20.32 -12.72 8.60
N PHE A 196 -19.81 -11.66 9.23
CA PHE A 196 -18.51 -11.65 9.88
C PHE A 196 -18.70 -11.32 11.37
N PRO A 197 -18.51 -12.31 12.27
CA PRO A 197 -18.52 -12.03 13.69
C PRO A 197 -17.36 -11.09 14.07
N PRO A 198 -17.44 -10.42 15.24
CA PRO A 198 -16.38 -9.54 15.71
C PRO A 198 -15.00 -10.20 15.65
N ALA A 199 -14.01 -9.47 15.21
CA ALA A 199 -12.63 -9.92 15.15
C ALA A 199 -11.66 -8.80 15.53
N ASP A 200 -10.45 -9.19 15.95
CA ASP A 200 -9.38 -8.27 16.30
C ASP A 200 -8.31 -8.29 15.21
N GLY A 201 -8.51 -7.52 14.17
CA GLY A 201 -7.59 -7.35 13.08
C GLY A 201 -8.26 -7.14 11.74
N LEU A 202 -7.44 -6.83 10.74
CA LEU A 202 -7.86 -6.62 9.37
C LEU A 202 -8.40 -7.92 8.76
N ARG A 203 -9.47 -7.78 8.00
CA ARG A 203 -10.10 -8.90 7.29
C ARG A 203 -10.40 -8.52 5.86
N GLU A 204 -10.68 -9.54 5.05
CA GLU A 204 -11.21 -9.38 3.72
C GLU A 204 -12.39 -10.30 3.47
N MET A 205 -13.30 -9.87 2.61
CA MET A 205 -14.25 -10.72 1.92
C MET A 205 -13.84 -10.79 0.45
N ASP A 206 -13.77 -12.00 -0.09
CA ASP A 206 -13.38 -12.23 -1.46
C ASP A 206 -14.50 -12.87 -2.27
N VAL A 207 -14.51 -12.57 -3.56
CA VAL A 207 -15.24 -13.31 -4.58
C VAL A 207 -14.28 -13.70 -5.70
N THR A 208 -14.50 -14.85 -6.29
CA THR A 208 -13.67 -15.39 -7.36
C THR A 208 -14.51 -15.75 -8.57
N GLY A 209 -13.90 -15.78 -9.75
CA GLY A 209 -14.53 -16.11 -11.01
C GLY A 209 -14.02 -15.23 -12.15
N ARG A 210 -14.79 -15.07 -13.18
CA ARG A 210 -14.52 -14.09 -14.24
C ARG A 210 -15.27 -12.81 -13.90
N ILE A 211 -14.56 -11.83 -13.34
CA ILE A 211 -15.16 -10.63 -12.75
C ILE A 211 -14.90 -9.43 -13.65
N GLY A 212 -15.95 -8.92 -14.30
CA GLY A 212 -15.93 -7.65 -15.03
C GLY A 212 -16.38 -6.47 -14.18
N SER A 213 -17.22 -6.72 -13.18
CA SER A 213 -17.64 -5.72 -12.20
C SER A 213 -17.98 -6.39 -10.88
N VAL A 214 -17.85 -5.64 -9.80
CA VAL A 214 -18.25 -6.06 -8.45
C VAL A 214 -18.82 -4.87 -7.70
N ARG A 215 -20.01 -5.05 -7.12
CA ARG A 215 -20.64 -4.09 -6.22
C ARG A 215 -20.67 -4.65 -4.82
N TRP A 216 -19.94 -4.00 -3.93
CA TRP A 216 -19.94 -4.30 -2.51
C TRP A 216 -20.96 -3.42 -1.81
N LYS A 217 -21.80 -4.01 -0.96
CA LYS A 217 -22.79 -3.29 -0.16
C LYS A 217 -22.67 -3.69 1.30
N VAL A 218 -22.72 -2.69 2.17
CA VAL A 218 -22.77 -2.89 3.61
C VAL A 218 -24.24 -3.07 4.00
N GLU A 219 -24.65 -4.31 4.26
CA GLU A 219 -26.01 -4.61 4.72
C GLU A 219 -26.20 -4.17 6.16
N SER A 220 -25.23 -4.47 7.03
CA SER A 220 -25.13 -3.96 8.38
C SER A 220 -23.68 -4.00 8.85
N ALA A 221 -23.28 -3.06 9.67
CA ALA A 221 -21.96 -3.05 10.27
C ALA A 221 -22.00 -2.30 11.60
N ASP A 222 -21.44 -2.92 12.63
CA ASP A 222 -21.26 -2.33 13.94
C ASP A 222 -19.77 -2.11 14.19
N SER A 223 -19.40 -0.89 14.58
CA SER A 223 -18.01 -0.53 14.93
C SER A 223 -17.00 -1.05 13.91
N THR A 224 -17.24 -0.79 12.63
CA THR A 224 -16.46 -1.32 11.50
C THR A 224 -15.81 -0.20 10.73
N LEU A 225 -14.52 -0.36 10.43
CA LEU A 225 -13.76 0.50 9.53
C LEU A 225 -13.53 -0.22 8.21
N PHE A 226 -13.68 0.51 7.11
CA PHE A 226 -13.36 0.01 5.76
C PHE A 226 -12.15 0.75 5.22
N TYR A 227 -11.36 0.09 4.38
CA TYR A 227 -10.10 0.63 3.87
C TYR A 227 -10.04 0.73 2.36
N GLY A 228 -10.60 -0.25 1.66
CA GLY A 228 -10.57 -0.28 0.21
C GLY A 228 -11.13 -1.56 -0.36
N VAL A 229 -11.08 -1.61 -1.68
CA VAL A 229 -11.50 -2.74 -2.49
C VAL A 229 -10.40 -3.07 -3.49
N ALA A 230 -10.44 -4.25 -4.09
CA ALA A 230 -9.47 -4.62 -5.11
C ALA A 230 -10.08 -5.47 -6.21
N MET A 231 -9.50 -5.37 -7.39
CA MET A 231 -9.69 -6.30 -8.50
C MET A 231 -8.32 -6.80 -8.94
N ASP A 232 -8.07 -8.08 -8.77
CA ASP A 232 -6.75 -8.69 -8.97
C ASP A 232 -6.81 -9.93 -9.84
N GLY A 233 -5.71 -10.21 -10.54
CA GLY A 233 -5.40 -11.55 -11.00
C GLY A 233 -4.93 -12.44 -9.85
N THR A 234 -4.98 -13.75 -10.07
CA THR A 234 -4.46 -14.74 -9.11
C THR A 234 -2.98 -15.04 -9.32
N GLN A 235 -2.43 -14.62 -10.45
CA GLN A 235 -1.02 -14.74 -10.84
C GLN A 235 -0.56 -13.49 -11.58
N GLY A 236 0.72 -13.45 -11.94
CA GLY A 236 1.31 -12.33 -12.66
C GLY A 236 1.62 -11.16 -11.74
N ILE A 237 1.43 -9.94 -12.21
CA ILE A 237 1.74 -8.72 -11.46
C ILE A 237 0.48 -7.93 -11.13
N VAL A 238 0.49 -7.38 -9.93
CA VAL A 238 -0.48 -6.39 -9.43
C VAL A 238 0.26 -5.15 -8.97
N VAL A 239 -0.22 -3.98 -9.38
CA VAL A 239 0.31 -2.67 -8.95
C VAL A 239 -0.79 -1.93 -8.20
N ASP A 240 -0.56 -1.75 -6.91
CA ASP A 240 -1.44 -0.95 -6.04
C ASP A 240 -0.98 0.50 -6.03
N ASN A 241 -1.89 1.43 -6.28
CA ASN A 241 -1.64 2.87 -6.24
C ASN A 241 -2.09 3.43 -4.89
N PHE A 242 -1.13 3.98 -4.13
CA PHE A 242 -1.37 4.65 -2.86
C PHE A 242 -0.99 6.13 -2.97
N SER A 243 -1.82 6.91 -3.64
CA SER A 243 -1.60 8.34 -3.83
C SER A 243 -2.23 9.17 -2.70
N LEU A 244 -1.49 10.20 -2.28
CA LEU A 244 -1.98 11.24 -1.37
C LEU A 244 -1.55 12.59 -1.91
N ARG A 245 -2.49 13.39 -2.42
CA ARG A 245 -2.24 14.74 -2.92
C ARG A 245 -1.57 15.60 -1.84
N GLY A 246 -0.46 16.25 -2.20
CA GLY A 246 0.29 17.13 -1.31
C GLY A 246 1.20 16.42 -0.31
N SER A 247 1.24 15.09 -0.29
CA SER A 247 2.07 14.34 0.65
C SER A 247 3.56 14.50 0.38
N SER A 248 4.33 14.57 1.47
CA SER A 248 5.80 14.48 1.44
C SER A 248 6.32 13.05 1.66
N GLY A 249 5.45 12.10 1.97
CA GLY A 249 5.78 10.74 2.38
C GLY A 249 5.97 10.56 3.88
N LEU A 250 6.14 11.64 4.64
CA LEU A 250 6.39 11.55 6.09
C LEU A 250 5.20 11.01 6.89
N SER A 251 3.98 11.17 6.38
CA SER A 251 2.77 10.67 7.05
C SER A 251 2.70 9.14 7.09
N LEU A 252 3.43 8.43 6.24
CA LEU A 252 3.46 6.96 6.25
C LEU A 252 3.92 6.37 7.58
N ARG A 253 4.82 7.07 8.29
CA ARG A 253 5.28 6.65 9.63
C ARG A 253 4.21 6.72 10.71
N SER A 254 3.08 7.39 10.45
CA SER A 254 1.95 7.44 11.38
C SER A 254 0.98 6.29 11.24
N ILE A 255 1.09 5.49 10.18
CA ILE A 255 0.26 4.29 10.00
C ILE A 255 0.75 3.21 10.98
N PRO A 256 -0.12 2.63 11.81
CA PRO A 256 0.31 1.59 12.74
C PRO A 256 1.02 0.42 12.02
N VAL A 257 2.17 0.03 12.53
CA VAL A 257 2.94 -1.11 11.96
C VAL A 257 2.09 -2.38 11.92
N ARG A 258 1.30 -2.63 12.97
CA ARG A 258 0.40 -3.77 13.03
C ARG A 258 -0.58 -3.78 11.85
N THR A 259 -1.22 -2.65 11.56
CA THR A 259 -2.15 -2.52 10.43
C THR A 259 -1.47 -2.82 9.10
N MET A 260 -0.29 -2.26 8.87
CA MET A 260 0.47 -2.53 7.65
C MET A 260 0.92 -3.98 7.54
N ARG A 261 1.32 -4.61 8.64
CA ARG A 261 1.64 -6.05 8.67
C ARG A 261 0.43 -6.90 8.31
N GLU A 262 -0.75 -6.57 8.82
CA GLU A 262 -2.00 -7.26 8.49
C GLU A 262 -2.35 -7.11 7.01
N PHE A 263 -2.17 -5.92 6.43
CA PHE A 263 -2.29 -5.73 4.98
C PHE A 263 -1.28 -6.57 4.21
N ASN A 264 -0.05 -6.66 4.67
CA ASN A 264 0.98 -7.48 4.05
C ASN A 264 0.68 -8.99 4.13
N GLU A 265 -0.03 -9.43 5.15
CA GLU A 265 -0.50 -10.83 5.25
C GLU A 265 -1.58 -11.14 4.22
N LEU A 266 -2.55 -10.24 4.05
CA LEU A 266 -3.64 -10.41 3.09
C LEU A 266 -3.20 -10.12 1.65
N ARG A 267 -2.33 -9.14 1.46
CA ARG A 267 -1.80 -8.67 0.18
C ARG A 267 -0.27 -8.58 0.25
N PRO A 268 0.47 -9.70 0.25
CA PRO A 268 1.93 -9.64 0.35
C PRO A 268 2.55 -8.78 -0.74
N TYR A 269 3.43 -7.85 -0.35
CA TYR A 269 4.13 -6.95 -1.25
C TYR A 269 5.57 -7.39 -1.46
N ASP A 270 6.02 -7.39 -2.70
CA ASP A 270 7.37 -7.77 -3.12
C ASP A 270 8.26 -6.55 -3.39
N LEU A 271 7.64 -5.41 -3.71
CA LEU A 271 8.30 -4.13 -3.91
C LEU A 271 7.44 -2.99 -3.37
N ILE A 272 8.10 -2.07 -2.70
CA ILE A 272 7.52 -0.78 -2.31
C ILE A 272 8.25 0.30 -3.09
N VAL A 273 7.50 1.14 -3.79
CA VAL A 273 8.00 2.34 -4.47
C VAL A 273 7.56 3.58 -3.70
N LEU A 274 8.49 4.49 -3.45
CA LEU A 274 8.24 5.76 -2.78
C LEU A 274 8.57 6.90 -3.75
N GLN A 275 7.58 7.59 -4.28
CA GLN A 275 7.76 8.73 -5.18
C GLN A 275 7.30 10.02 -4.50
N TYR A 276 8.24 10.71 -3.86
CA TYR A 276 8.01 11.93 -3.12
C TYR A 276 9.12 12.95 -3.38
N GLY A 277 8.95 14.14 -2.85
CA GLY A 277 9.95 15.20 -2.88
C GLY A 277 9.43 16.52 -3.46
N LEU A 278 8.51 16.48 -4.41
CA LEU A 278 8.01 17.69 -5.07
C LEU A 278 7.25 18.63 -4.13
N ASN A 279 6.59 18.09 -3.12
CA ASN A 279 5.89 18.89 -2.10
C ASN A 279 6.82 19.45 -1.00
N VAL A 280 8.11 19.15 -1.08
CA VAL A 280 9.15 19.62 -0.15
C VAL A 280 10.15 20.51 -0.85
N ALA A 281 10.45 20.23 -2.11
CA ALA A 281 11.42 21.00 -2.89
C ALA A 281 10.93 22.45 -3.11
N THR A 282 11.81 23.42 -2.93
CA THR A 282 11.56 24.82 -3.20
C THR A 282 12.72 25.43 -3.96
N GLU A 283 12.46 26.49 -4.73
CA GLU A 283 13.51 27.21 -5.50
C GLU A 283 14.65 27.74 -4.61
N ARG A 284 14.36 28.05 -3.36
CA ARG A 284 15.32 28.57 -2.35
C ARG A 284 15.82 27.50 -1.41
N GLY A 285 15.32 26.27 -1.50
CA GLY A 285 15.73 25.17 -0.63
C GLY A 285 17.18 24.78 -0.88
N ARG A 286 17.98 24.73 0.19
CA ARG A 286 19.40 24.36 0.13
C ARG A 286 19.77 23.24 1.09
N ASN A 287 18.94 23.00 2.11
CA ASN A 287 19.20 21.98 3.12
C ASN A 287 17.93 21.17 3.36
N TYR A 288 18.01 19.89 3.00
CA TYR A 288 16.93 18.91 3.15
C TYR A 288 17.28 17.83 4.19
N ASP A 289 18.25 18.05 5.05
CA ASP A 289 18.71 17.07 6.05
C ASP A 289 17.59 16.60 6.96
N ARG A 290 16.75 17.54 7.43
CA ARG A 290 15.59 17.20 8.27
C ARG A 290 14.59 16.31 7.53
N TYR A 291 14.35 16.59 6.27
CA TYR A 291 13.46 15.76 5.43
C TYR A 291 14.08 14.38 5.18
N ARG A 292 15.36 14.33 4.86
CA ARG A 292 16.11 13.07 4.72
C ARG A 292 15.98 12.22 5.98
N ASP A 293 16.21 12.80 7.15
CA ASP A 293 16.13 12.09 8.43
C ASP A 293 14.72 11.57 8.70
N GLY A 294 13.69 12.37 8.40
CA GLY A 294 12.29 11.94 8.46
C GLY A 294 11.96 10.79 7.51
N MET A 295 12.49 10.81 6.29
CA MET A 295 12.30 9.73 5.33
C MET A 295 13.06 8.45 5.73
N LEU A 296 14.23 8.57 6.33
CA LEU A 296 14.94 7.40 6.88
C LEU A 296 14.12 6.72 7.99
N THR A 297 13.48 7.50 8.85
CA THR A 297 12.54 6.98 9.86
C THR A 297 11.34 6.30 9.20
N THR A 298 10.79 6.91 8.15
CA THR A 298 9.67 6.34 7.39
C THR A 298 10.06 5.02 6.73
N ILE A 299 11.22 4.93 6.11
CA ILE A 299 11.73 3.71 5.49
C ILE A 299 11.93 2.60 6.54
N ALA A 300 12.51 2.93 7.70
CA ALA A 300 12.66 1.97 8.79
C ALA A 300 11.30 1.44 9.28
N HIS A 301 10.30 2.30 9.36
CA HIS A 301 8.94 1.95 9.71
C HIS A 301 8.31 0.98 8.69
N LEU A 302 8.46 1.27 7.39
CA LEU A 302 8.00 0.39 6.31
C LEU A 302 8.72 -0.97 6.32
N LYS A 303 10.01 -1.01 6.60
CA LYS A 303 10.76 -2.26 6.70
C LYS A 303 10.26 -3.18 7.82
N GLN A 304 9.78 -2.62 8.91
CA GLN A 304 9.16 -3.41 9.99
C GLN A 304 7.85 -4.06 9.55
N ALA A 305 7.08 -3.38 8.73
CA ALA A 305 5.78 -3.87 8.26
C ALA A 305 5.90 -4.82 7.07
N PHE A 306 6.87 -4.59 6.18
CA PHE A 306 7.07 -5.32 4.92
C PHE A 306 8.50 -5.85 4.83
N PRO A 307 8.91 -6.76 5.70
CA PRO A 307 10.33 -7.14 5.84
C PRO A 307 10.91 -7.84 4.61
N GLN A 308 10.07 -8.46 3.78
CA GLN A 308 10.50 -9.17 2.57
C GLN A 308 10.44 -8.31 1.30
N ALA A 309 9.88 -7.11 1.36
CA ALA A 309 9.79 -6.22 0.20
C ALA A 309 11.09 -5.46 -0.04
N GLY A 310 11.48 -5.31 -1.30
CA GLY A 310 12.45 -4.29 -1.70
C GLY A 310 11.84 -2.91 -1.59
N ILE A 311 12.66 -1.88 -1.39
CA ILE A 311 12.21 -0.48 -1.37
C ILE A 311 12.98 0.31 -2.43
N LEU A 312 12.24 0.91 -3.35
CA LEU A 312 12.74 1.80 -4.40
C LEU A 312 12.25 3.23 -4.13
N ILE A 313 13.15 4.21 -4.22
CA ILE A 313 12.87 5.62 -3.97
C ILE A 313 13.11 6.41 -5.25
#